data_fa6dc4cb150ae8ff734216811b5c3dea
#
_entry.id   fa6dc4cb150ae8ff734216811b5c3dea
#
_cell.length_a   1.000
_cell.length_b   1.000
_cell.length_c   1.000
_cell.angle_alpha   90.00
_cell.angle_beta   90.00
_cell.angle_gamma   90.00
#
_symmetry.space_group_name_H-M   'P 1'
#
loop_
_entity.id
_entity.type
_entity.pdbx_description
1 polymer ?
#
loop_
_entity_poly.entity_id
_entity_poly.type
_entity_poly.pdbx_seq_one_letter_code
_entity_poly.pdbx_strand_id
1 'polypeptide(L)'
;MNKLIIPILTALLLFSGNVFALSSSEKENNEKNESMSWTVDRDHSSINFSVRHFFTPVNGRFNDFEADIQFNPDAPENSRIDVTIPISYINTENARRDNHLASEDFFNSEQWPTMRFVSTNIQKTDDNEYVAVGELTIRDVTKTVELPFELLGIMEHPMMDDTQVAGIAASTKIKRTDFGVGVGDWAATLVVGDDVDITINLELTTKI
;
A
#
# COMPACT_ATOMS: atom_id res chain seq x y z
N MET A 1 90.40 12.04 4.72
CA MET A 1 89.09 12.53 5.15
C MET A 1 88.20 12.41 3.93
N ASN A 2 87.56 11.22 3.72
CA ASN A 2 86.67 10.96 2.60
C ASN A 2 85.26 10.89 3.13
N LYS A 3 84.38 11.78 2.68
CA LYS A 3 82.94 11.75 2.95
C LYS A 3 82.30 10.90 1.88
N LEU A 4 81.73 9.81 2.33
CA LEU A 4 80.90 8.90 1.52
C LEU A 4 79.49 9.48 1.43
N ILE A 5 78.99 9.77 0.22
CA ILE A 5 77.64 10.23 -0.05
C ILE A 5 76.87 9.01 -0.58
N ILE A 6 75.85 8.58 0.16
CA ILE A 6 74.90 7.52 -0.23
C ILE A 6 73.66 8.18 -0.88
N PRO A 7 73.27 7.81 -2.11
CA PRO A 7 72.03 8.30 -2.70
C PRO A 7 70.83 7.49 -2.18
N ILE A 8 69.86 8.19 -1.64
CA ILE A 8 68.53 7.62 -1.25
C ILE A 8 67.71 7.42 -2.55
N LEU A 9 67.48 6.17 -2.89
CA LEU A 9 66.59 5.78 -3.99
C LEU A 9 65.15 5.82 -3.51
N THR A 10 64.38 6.84 -3.90
CA THR A 10 62.97 6.96 -3.61
C THR A 10 62.19 6.06 -4.56
N ALA A 11 61.68 4.95 -4.09
CA ALA A 11 60.74 4.10 -4.83
C ALA A 11 59.34 4.72 -4.79
N LEU A 12 58.90 5.29 -5.90
CA LEU A 12 57.56 5.78 -6.13
C LEU A 12 56.65 4.57 -6.48
N LEU A 13 55.95 4.01 -5.51
CA LEU A 13 54.93 2.99 -5.74
C LEU A 13 53.67 3.66 -6.30
N LEU A 14 53.43 3.47 -7.60
CA LEU A 14 52.20 3.80 -8.28
C LEU A 14 51.10 2.85 -7.79
N PHE A 15 50.26 3.35 -6.89
CA PHE A 15 49.00 2.72 -6.54
C PHE A 15 47.93 3.23 -7.54
N SER A 16 47.87 2.65 -8.72
CA SER A 16 46.76 2.83 -9.67
C SER A 16 45.93 1.54 -9.71
N GLY A 17 44.84 1.53 -9.04
CA GLY A 17 43.93 0.40 -9.15
C GLY A 17 42.70 0.49 -8.22
N ASN A 18 41.54 0.56 -8.81
CA ASN A 18 40.23 0.27 -8.21
C ASN A 18 39.43 1.39 -7.53
N VAL A 19 39.37 2.59 -8.11
CA VAL A 19 38.31 3.54 -7.71
C VAL A 19 37.02 3.38 -8.54
N PHE A 20 37.11 2.72 -9.71
CA PHE A 20 35.93 2.57 -10.61
C PHE A 20 34.97 1.44 -10.26
N ALA A 21 35.38 0.40 -9.53
CA ALA A 21 34.53 -0.74 -9.21
C ALA A 21 33.59 -0.51 -7.99
N LEU A 22 33.98 0.38 -7.07
CA LEU A 22 33.18 0.74 -5.91
C LEU A 22 31.97 1.65 -6.27
N SER A 23 32.14 2.51 -7.27
CA SER A 23 31.11 3.47 -7.69
C SER A 23 29.94 2.82 -8.45
N SER A 24 30.17 1.72 -9.16
CA SER A 24 29.09 1.01 -9.89
C SER A 24 28.26 0.12 -8.97
N SER A 25 28.90 -0.55 -8.01
CA SER A 25 28.17 -1.41 -7.06
C SER A 25 27.36 -0.62 -6.02
N GLU A 26 27.83 0.57 -5.62
CA GLU A 26 27.06 1.46 -4.74
C GLU A 26 25.87 2.11 -5.46
N LYS A 27 25.97 2.42 -6.75
CA LYS A 27 24.84 2.90 -7.55
C LYS A 27 23.80 1.81 -7.78
N GLU A 28 24.22 0.61 -8.14
CA GLU A 28 23.35 -0.52 -8.38
C GLU A 28 22.62 -0.99 -7.09
N ASN A 29 23.27 -0.89 -5.92
CA ASN A 29 22.65 -1.14 -4.63
C ASN A 29 21.72 0.00 -4.19
N ASN A 30 21.97 1.25 -4.58
CA ASN A 30 21.08 2.37 -4.26
C ASN A 30 19.82 2.35 -5.12
N GLU A 31 19.91 2.03 -6.41
CA GLU A 31 18.75 1.88 -7.30
C GLU A 31 17.83 0.73 -6.88
N LYS A 32 18.39 -0.38 -6.35
CA LYS A 32 17.61 -1.49 -5.81
C LYS A 32 16.86 -1.18 -4.49
N ASN A 33 17.30 -0.17 -3.76
CA ASN A 33 16.74 0.20 -2.46
C ASN A 33 15.71 1.36 -2.53
N GLU A 34 15.55 2.01 -3.68
CA GLU A 34 14.54 3.06 -3.83
C GLU A 34 13.16 2.48 -4.07
N SER A 35 12.16 3.01 -3.39
CA SER A 35 10.76 2.64 -3.63
C SER A 35 10.28 3.28 -4.94
N MET A 36 9.65 2.47 -5.80
CA MET A 36 9.00 2.96 -7.01
C MET A 36 7.65 3.57 -6.69
N SER A 37 7.34 4.72 -7.29
CA SER A 37 6.03 5.35 -7.19
C SER A 37 5.09 4.75 -8.23
N TRP A 38 3.97 4.22 -7.78
CA TRP A 38 2.97 3.56 -8.61
C TRP A 38 1.70 4.40 -8.73
N THR A 39 1.17 4.48 -9.93
CA THR A 39 -0.12 5.09 -10.24
C THR A 39 -1.18 4.01 -10.37
N VAL A 40 -2.32 4.19 -9.71
CA VAL A 40 -3.45 3.24 -9.81
C VAL A 40 -4.18 3.46 -11.12
N ASP A 41 -4.35 2.39 -11.90
CA ASP A 41 -5.31 2.35 -13.00
C ASP A 41 -6.72 2.16 -12.41
N ARG A 42 -7.54 3.21 -12.49
CA ARG A 42 -8.87 3.25 -11.89
C ARG A 42 -9.87 2.36 -12.60
N ASP A 43 -9.70 2.14 -13.89
CA ASP A 43 -10.63 1.36 -14.70
C ASP A 43 -10.48 -0.15 -14.43
N HIS A 44 -9.28 -0.57 -13.99
CA HIS A 44 -8.94 -1.96 -13.69
C HIS A 44 -8.73 -2.22 -12.19
N SER A 45 -9.09 -1.27 -11.31
CA SER A 45 -8.91 -1.37 -9.88
C SER A 45 -10.23 -1.32 -9.13
N SER A 46 -10.30 -1.98 -7.97
CA SER A 46 -11.51 -1.97 -7.15
C SER A 46 -11.22 -2.18 -5.66
N ILE A 47 -12.01 -1.51 -4.81
CA ILE A 47 -12.12 -1.76 -3.38
C ILE A 47 -13.56 -2.18 -3.10
N ASN A 48 -13.74 -3.45 -2.78
CA ASN A 48 -15.04 -4.06 -2.53
C ASN A 48 -15.19 -4.47 -1.07
N PHE A 49 -16.42 -4.52 -0.58
CA PHE A 49 -16.72 -5.03 0.75
C PHE A 49 -17.99 -5.89 0.75
N SER A 50 -18.12 -6.74 1.75
CA SER A 50 -19.30 -7.55 1.99
C SER A 50 -19.61 -7.58 3.48
N VAL A 51 -20.87 -7.35 3.84
CA VAL A 51 -21.38 -7.45 5.20
C VAL A 51 -22.67 -8.27 5.22
N ARG A 52 -22.83 -9.14 6.21
CA ARG A 52 -24.03 -9.96 6.35
C ARG A 52 -25.22 -9.10 6.84
N HIS A 53 -26.36 -9.21 6.15
CA HIS A 53 -27.63 -8.70 6.61
C HIS A 53 -28.58 -9.89 6.86
N PHE A 54 -28.95 -10.13 8.11
CA PHE A 54 -29.55 -11.40 8.56
C PHE A 54 -28.70 -12.60 8.14
N PHE A 55 -29.06 -13.27 7.05
CA PHE A 55 -28.41 -14.48 6.53
C PHE A 55 -27.72 -14.25 5.18
N THR A 56 -27.96 -13.10 4.55
CA THR A 56 -27.51 -12.83 3.18
C THR A 56 -26.38 -11.82 3.18
N PRO A 57 -25.29 -12.02 2.42
CA PRO A 57 -24.29 -11.01 2.22
C PRO A 57 -24.85 -9.84 1.40
N VAL A 58 -24.57 -8.63 1.85
CA VAL A 58 -24.78 -7.38 1.12
C VAL A 58 -23.41 -6.92 0.66
N ASN A 59 -23.23 -6.84 -0.66
CA ASN A 59 -22.01 -6.39 -1.27
C ASN A 59 -22.08 -4.90 -1.58
N GLY A 60 -20.92 -4.25 -1.54
CA GLY A 60 -20.75 -2.88 -1.95
C GLY A 60 -19.30 -2.64 -2.40
N ARG A 61 -19.07 -1.45 -2.94
CA ARG A 61 -17.75 -0.98 -3.34
C ARG A 61 -17.62 0.50 -3.10
N PHE A 62 -16.39 0.99 -3.12
CA PHE A 62 -16.10 2.41 -3.24
C PHE A 62 -15.74 2.71 -4.69
N ASN A 63 -16.52 3.59 -5.32
CA ASN A 63 -16.38 3.90 -6.75
C ASN A 63 -15.11 4.70 -7.05
N ASP A 64 -14.53 5.36 -6.05
CA ASP A 64 -13.28 6.11 -6.19
C ASP A 64 -12.53 6.19 -4.85
N PHE A 65 -11.21 6.41 -4.91
CA PHE A 65 -10.29 6.56 -3.78
C PHE A 65 -9.02 7.25 -4.26
N GLU A 66 -8.26 7.85 -3.36
CA GLU A 66 -6.93 8.40 -3.62
C GLU A 66 -5.88 7.46 -3.03
N ALA A 67 -4.78 7.24 -3.76
CA ALA A 67 -3.70 6.39 -3.28
C ALA A 67 -2.34 6.95 -3.68
N ASP A 68 -1.43 7.02 -2.69
CA ASP A 68 0.00 7.22 -2.86
C ASP A 68 0.67 5.89 -2.51
N ILE A 69 1.17 5.20 -3.53
CA ILE A 69 1.77 3.87 -3.41
C ILE A 69 3.22 3.95 -3.86
N GLN A 70 4.11 3.78 -2.90
CA GLN A 70 5.54 3.62 -3.12
C GLN A 70 5.89 2.19 -2.71
N PHE A 71 6.16 1.33 -3.68
CA PHE A 71 6.38 -0.08 -3.41
C PHE A 71 7.57 -0.62 -4.21
N ASN A 72 8.47 -1.31 -3.49
CA ASN A 72 9.58 -2.05 -4.05
C ASN A 72 9.53 -3.49 -3.51
N PRO A 73 9.26 -4.49 -4.35
CA PRO A 73 9.18 -5.90 -3.92
C PRO A 73 10.52 -6.46 -3.42
N ASP A 74 11.66 -5.86 -3.83
CA ASP A 74 13.01 -6.26 -3.41
C ASP A 74 13.44 -5.59 -2.08
N ALA A 75 12.76 -4.48 -1.70
CA ALA A 75 13.01 -3.75 -0.45
C ALA A 75 11.69 -3.26 0.16
N PRO A 76 10.78 -4.17 0.55
CA PRO A 76 9.44 -3.83 1.01
C PRO A 76 9.43 -2.95 2.27
N GLU A 77 10.47 -3.01 3.10
CA GLU A 77 10.63 -2.17 4.29
C GLU A 77 10.79 -0.67 3.98
N ASN A 78 11.18 -0.33 2.74
CA ASN A 78 11.27 1.05 2.26
C ASN A 78 9.99 1.52 1.57
N SER A 79 8.97 0.65 1.53
CA SER A 79 7.71 0.90 0.85
C SER A 79 6.72 1.65 1.73
N ARG A 80 5.79 2.40 1.11
CA ARG A 80 4.73 3.13 1.78
C ARG A 80 3.44 3.07 0.98
N ILE A 81 2.33 2.87 1.68
CA ILE A 81 0.97 2.90 1.13
C ILE A 81 0.17 3.90 1.95
N ASP A 82 -0.47 4.86 1.27
CA ASP A 82 -1.35 5.85 1.87
C ASP A 82 -2.61 5.96 1.02
N VAL A 83 -3.74 5.50 1.53
CA VAL A 83 -5.00 5.45 0.79
C VAL A 83 -6.06 6.24 1.54
N THR A 84 -6.74 7.15 0.83
CA THR A 84 -7.88 7.91 1.33
C THR A 84 -9.12 7.57 0.52
N ILE A 85 -10.20 7.21 1.20
CA ILE A 85 -11.46 6.78 0.58
C ILE A 85 -12.56 7.71 1.05
N PRO A 86 -13.09 8.60 0.18
CA PRO A 86 -14.26 9.41 0.50
C PRO A 86 -15.52 8.53 0.67
N ILE A 87 -16.24 8.72 1.77
CA ILE A 87 -17.47 7.95 2.07
C ILE A 87 -18.56 8.21 1.02
N SER A 88 -18.54 9.38 0.37
CA SER A 88 -19.48 9.72 -0.71
C SER A 88 -19.41 8.79 -1.93
N TYR A 89 -18.34 8.01 -2.08
CA TYR A 89 -18.18 7.04 -3.16
C TYR A 89 -18.67 5.64 -2.82
N ILE A 90 -19.27 5.46 -1.63
CA ILE A 90 -19.89 4.18 -1.28
C ILE A 90 -21.04 3.85 -2.23
N ASN A 91 -21.06 2.61 -2.71
CA ASN A 91 -22.08 2.15 -3.65
C ASN A 91 -22.42 0.69 -3.33
N THR A 92 -23.65 0.48 -2.87
CA THR A 92 -24.22 -0.84 -2.64
C THR A 92 -25.33 -1.15 -3.65
N GLU A 93 -25.41 -0.40 -4.76
CA GLU A 93 -26.46 -0.48 -5.78
C GLU A 93 -27.88 -0.17 -5.23
N ASN A 94 -27.95 0.58 -4.13
CA ASN A 94 -29.18 1.00 -3.49
C ASN A 94 -28.99 2.38 -2.83
N ALA A 95 -29.42 3.43 -3.50
CA ALA A 95 -29.23 4.82 -3.06
C ALA A 95 -29.81 5.10 -1.65
N ARG A 96 -30.92 4.43 -1.24
CA ARG A 96 -31.47 4.61 0.09
C ARG A 96 -30.53 4.02 1.16
N ARG A 97 -29.93 2.88 0.88
CA ARG A 97 -28.95 2.26 1.77
C ARG A 97 -27.66 3.06 1.81
N ASP A 98 -27.17 3.53 0.66
CA ASP A 98 -25.97 4.35 0.57
C ASP A 98 -26.12 5.66 1.36
N ASN A 99 -27.26 6.33 1.26
CA ASN A 99 -27.58 7.50 2.09
C ASN A 99 -27.63 7.18 3.59
N HIS A 100 -28.16 6.00 3.97
CA HIS A 100 -28.20 5.57 5.37
C HIS A 100 -26.80 5.23 5.88
N LEU A 101 -25.96 4.60 5.06
CA LEU A 101 -24.55 4.35 5.42
C LEU A 101 -23.79 5.66 5.63
N ALA A 102 -24.08 6.71 4.88
CA ALA A 102 -23.45 8.03 5.04
C ALA A 102 -23.93 8.79 6.29
N SER A 103 -25.09 8.44 6.86
CA SER A 103 -25.69 9.13 8.02
C SER A 103 -24.95 8.91 9.33
N GLU A 104 -25.40 9.60 10.39
CA GLU A 104 -24.85 9.50 11.75
C GLU A 104 -24.97 8.10 12.37
N ASP A 105 -25.93 7.30 11.91
CA ASP A 105 -26.11 5.92 12.36
C ASP A 105 -24.91 5.03 11.99
N PHE A 106 -24.18 5.35 10.89
CA PHE A 106 -23.07 4.58 10.39
C PHE A 106 -21.80 5.40 10.26
N PHE A 107 -21.45 5.90 9.08
CA PHE A 107 -20.18 6.59 8.86
C PHE A 107 -20.17 8.04 9.34
N ASN A 108 -21.34 8.67 9.44
CA ASN A 108 -21.47 10.10 9.75
C ASN A 108 -20.56 10.98 8.87
N SER A 109 -20.75 10.87 7.57
CA SER A 109 -19.87 11.46 6.56
C SER A 109 -19.86 12.99 6.55
N GLU A 110 -20.83 13.64 7.18
CA GLU A 110 -20.82 15.09 7.39
C GLU A 110 -19.69 15.50 8.36
N GLN A 111 -19.43 14.67 9.37
CA GLN A 111 -18.37 14.92 10.36
C GLN A 111 -17.04 14.25 9.94
N TRP A 112 -17.09 13.04 9.38
CA TRP A 112 -15.94 12.26 8.97
C TRP A 112 -16.09 11.84 7.50
N PRO A 113 -15.74 12.71 6.54
CA PRO A 113 -16.03 12.49 5.13
C PRO A 113 -15.19 11.40 4.48
N THR A 114 -14.10 10.95 5.14
CA THR A 114 -13.15 9.99 4.57
C THR A 114 -12.76 8.89 5.56
N MET A 115 -12.40 7.73 5.02
CA MET A 115 -11.57 6.73 5.70
C MET A 115 -10.14 6.84 5.17
N ARG A 116 -9.14 6.43 5.98
CA ARG A 116 -7.75 6.45 5.54
C ARG A 116 -6.97 5.27 6.10
N PHE A 117 -6.13 4.67 5.25
CA PHE A 117 -5.12 3.70 5.66
C PHE A 117 -3.73 4.25 5.36
N VAL A 118 -2.81 4.18 6.33
CA VAL A 118 -1.39 4.54 6.16
C VAL A 118 -0.53 3.40 6.68
N SER A 119 0.26 2.79 5.82
CA SER A 119 1.20 1.76 6.24
C SER A 119 2.31 2.35 7.12
N THR A 120 2.65 1.63 8.18
CA THR A 120 3.80 1.91 9.06
C THR A 120 4.97 0.98 8.77
N ASN A 121 4.69 -0.19 8.20
CA ASN A 121 5.67 -1.18 7.82
C ASN A 121 5.09 -2.11 6.75
N ILE A 122 5.92 -2.54 5.79
CA ILE A 122 5.56 -3.56 4.81
C ILE A 122 6.63 -4.66 4.88
N GLN A 123 6.18 -5.90 4.98
CA GLN A 123 7.06 -7.06 5.12
C GLN A 123 6.71 -8.11 4.08
N LYS A 124 7.73 -8.74 3.52
CA LYS A 124 7.57 -9.94 2.71
C LYS A 124 7.40 -11.15 3.62
N THR A 125 6.38 -11.96 3.38
CA THR A 125 6.06 -13.15 4.17
C THR A 125 6.36 -14.45 3.44
N ASP A 126 6.19 -14.46 2.11
CA ASP A 126 6.53 -15.58 1.22
C ASP A 126 6.82 -15.04 -0.19
N ASP A 127 7.06 -15.93 -1.16
CA ASP A 127 7.21 -15.53 -2.56
C ASP A 127 5.93 -14.80 -3.02
N ASN A 128 6.10 -13.53 -3.43
CA ASN A 128 5.02 -12.63 -3.84
C ASN A 128 3.95 -12.31 -2.76
N GLU A 129 4.09 -12.79 -1.53
CA GLU A 129 3.18 -12.49 -0.43
C GLU A 129 3.78 -11.46 0.53
N TYR A 130 2.97 -10.49 0.92
CA TYR A 130 3.36 -9.36 1.76
C TYR A 130 2.29 -9.07 2.80
N VAL A 131 2.68 -8.39 3.87
CA VAL A 131 1.76 -7.80 4.84
C VAL A 131 2.10 -6.32 5.02
N ALA A 132 1.14 -5.46 4.77
CA ALA A 132 1.20 -4.06 5.15
C ALA A 132 0.57 -3.90 6.55
N VAL A 133 1.40 -3.60 7.54
CA VAL A 133 0.93 -3.17 8.86
C VAL A 133 0.74 -1.66 8.82
N GLY A 134 -0.41 -1.17 9.26
CA GLY A 134 -0.71 0.26 9.16
C GLY A 134 -1.83 0.71 10.06
N GLU A 135 -2.07 2.00 10.05
CA GLU A 135 -3.15 2.65 10.78
C GLU A 135 -4.35 2.85 9.86
N LEU A 136 -5.46 2.20 10.21
CA LEU A 136 -6.76 2.42 9.58
C LEU A 136 -7.58 3.35 10.45
N THR A 137 -7.97 4.48 9.87
CA THR A 137 -8.86 5.45 10.50
C THR A 137 -10.22 5.41 9.82
N ILE A 138 -11.27 5.13 10.58
CA ILE A 138 -12.67 5.23 10.17
C ILE A 138 -13.39 6.06 11.21
N ARG A 139 -14.08 7.12 10.78
CA ARG A 139 -14.64 8.14 11.67
C ARG A 139 -13.52 8.77 12.52
N ASP A 140 -13.68 8.78 13.84
CA ASP A 140 -12.73 9.27 14.84
C ASP A 140 -11.85 8.17 15.46
N VAL A 141 -11.98 6.92 14.98
CA VAL A 141 -11.25 5.78 15.54
C VAL A 141 -10.13 5.34 14.60
N THR A 142 -8.91 5.31 15.14
CA THR A 142 -7.73 4.76 14.46
C THR A 142 -7.29 3.46 15.14
N LYS A 143 -7.07 2.43 14.33
CA LYS A 143 -6.55 1.13 14.80
C LYS A 143 -5.43 0.64 13.91
N THR A 144 -4.44 -0.01 14.50
CA THR A 144 -3.44 -0.77 13.74
C THR A 144 -4.11 -2.01 13.17
N VAL A 145 -3.98 -2.21 11.88
CA VAL A 145 -4.48 -3.38 11.15
C VAL A 145 -3.37 -3.99 10.29
N GLU A 146 -3.52 -5.27 9.99
CA GLU A 146 -2.69 -5.99 9.04
C GLU A 146 -3.49 -6.18 7.75
N LEU A 147 -2.89 -5.79 6.64
CA LEU A 147 -3.43 -5.99 5.29
C LEU A 147 -2.50 -6.93 4.52
N PRO A 148 -2.77 -8.23 4.53
CA PRO A 148 -2.07 -9.17 3.66
C PRO A 148 -2.41 -8.90 2.20
N PHE A 149 -1.41 -8.96 1.33
CA PHE A 149 -1.59 -8.80 -0.10
C PHE A 149 -0.61 -9.66 -0.89
N GLU A 150 -1.01 -10.00 -2.10
CA GLU A 150 -0.21 -10.73 -3.08
C GLU A 150 0.16 -9.81 -4.24
N LEU A 151 1.42 -9.83 -4.63
CA LEU A 151 1.90 -9.28 -5.89
C LEU A 151 1.68 -10.32 -6.99
N LEU A 152 0.64 -10.14 -7.81
CA LEU A 152 0.27 -11.07 -8.87
C LEU A 152 1.31 -11.14 -9.99
N GLY A 153 2.08 -10.08 -10.16
CA GLY A 153 3.18 -9.99 -11.11
C GLY A 153 3.54 -8.53 -11.43
N ILE A 154 4.73 -8.39 -12.02
CA ILE A 154 5.23 -7.14 -12.63
C ILE A 154 5.74 -7.49 -14.02
N MET A 155 5.41 -6.68 -15.03
CA MET A 155 5.93 -6.83 -16.39
C MET A 155 6.01 -5.48 -17.10
N GLU A 156 6.77 -5.42 -18.19
CA GLU A 156 6.73 -4.27 -19.09
C GLU A 156 5.33 -4.14 -19.73
N HIS A 157 4.82 -2.92 -19.77
CA HIS A 157 3.49 -2.66 -20.30
C HIS A 157 3.49 -2.82 -21.83
N PRO A 158 2.67 -3.72 -22.41
CA PRO A 158 2.77 -4.07 -23.83
C PRO A 158 2.35 -2.95 -24.80
N MET A 159 1.70 -1.89 -24.32
CA MET A 159 1.15 -0.79 -25.13
C MET A 159 1.66 0.60 -24.70
N MET A 160 2.45 0.71 -23.64
CA MET A 160 3.00 1.98 -23.17
C MET A 160 4.52 1.85 -23.00
N ASP A 161 5.27 2.61 -23.78
CA ASP A 161 6.73 2.62 -23.73
C ASP A 161 7.23 3.11 -22.35
N ASP A 162 8.38 2.59 -21.93
CA ASP A 162 9.04 2.94 -20.66
C ASP A 162 8.09 2.86 -19.44
N THR A 163 7.22 1.85 -19.43
CA THR A 163 6.21 1.67 -18.39
C THR A 163 6.17 0.23 -17.91
N GLN A 164 6.10 0.01 -16.62
CA GLN A 164 5.75 -1.29 -16.04
C GLN A 164 4.32 -1.28 -15.54
N VAL A 165 3.70 -2.46 -15.58
CA VAL A 165 2.40 -2.74 -14.98
C VAL A 165 2.55 -3.81 -13.90
N ALA A 166 1.86 -3.63 -12.78
CA ALA A 166 1.81 -4.58 -11.68
C ALA A 166 0.36 -4.87 -11.27
N GLY A 167 0.10 -6.10 -10.84
CA GLY A 167 -1.19 -6.50 -10.27
C GLY A 167 -1.05 -6.78 -8.78
N ILE A 168 -1.99 -6.28 -7.96
CA ILE A 168 -2.08 -6.52 -6.52
C ILE A 168 -3.45 -7.08 -6.19
N ALA A 169 -3.48 -8.15 -5.38
CA ALA A 169 -4.69 -8.66 -4.76
C ALA A 169 -4.53 -8.65 -3.24
N ALA A 170 -5.54 -8.11 -2.53
CA ALA A 170 -5.55 -8.11 -1.08
C ALA A 170 -6.93 -8.49 -0.56
N SER A 171 -6.97 -9.16 0.60
CA SER A 171 -8.20 -9.43 1.32
C SER A 171 -7.96 -9.35 2.82
N THR A 172 -8.92 -8.76 3.52
CA THR A 172 -8.88 -8.67 4.99
C THR A 172 -10.29 -8.63 5.55
N LYS A 173 -10.38 -8.74 6.87
CA LYS A 173 -11.64 -8.64 7.60
C LYS A 173 -11.47 -7.68 8.77
N ILE A 174 -12.42 -6.77 8.92
CA ILE A 174 -12.49 -5.87 10.08
C ILE A 174 -13.85 -5.98 10.76
N LYS A 175 -13.93 -5.53 12.00
CA LYS A 175 -15.20 -5.38 12.72
C LYS A 175 -15.65 -3.92 12.62
N ARG A 176 -16.86 -3.70 12.07
CA ARG A 176 -17.42 -2.35 11.93
C ARG A 176 -17.59 -1.63 13.26
N THR A 177 -18.00 -2.39 14.31
CA THR A 177 -18.24 -1.82 15.64
C THR A 177 -16.94 -1.37 16.32
N ASP A 178 -15.80 -1.95 15.95
CA ASP A 178 -14.48 -1.53 16.40
C ASP A 178 -14.13 -0.09 16.02
N PHE A 179 -14.79 0.45 15.00
CA PHE A 179 -14.64 1.82 14.50
C PHE A 179 -15.88 2.68 14.75
N GLY A 180 -16.82 2.21 15.58
CA GLY A 180 -18.03 2.95 15.90
C GLY A 180 -19.03 3.06 14.74
N VAL A 181 -18.92 2.22 13.70
CA VAL A 181 -19.82 2.22 12.56
C VAL A 181 -21.05 1.35 12.85
N GLY A 182 -22.25 1.94 12.80
CA GLY A 182 -23.49 1.24 13.07
C GLY A 182 -23.57 0.71 14.51
N VAL A 183 -23.28 1.55 15.47
CA VAL A 183 -23.44 1.30 16.92
C VAL A 183 -24.82 1.78 17.42
N GLY A 184 -25.07 1.72 18.73
CA GLY A 184 -26.37 2.09 19.29
C GLY A 184 -27.46 1.15 18.82
N ASP A 185 -28.52 1.65 18.20
CA ASP A 185 -29.65 0.86 17.71
C ASP A 185 -29.24 -0.16 16.63
N TRP A 186 -28.15 0.09 15.93
CA TRP A 186 -27.57 -0.77 14.88
C TRP A 186 -26.48 -1.72 15.38
N ALA A 187 -26.18 -1.73 16.69
CA ALA A 187 -25.19 -2.62 17.28
C ALA A 187 -25.56 -4.10 17.22
N ALA A 188 -26.87 -4.40 17.02
CA ALA A 188 -27.39 -5.78 16.98
C ALA A 188 -26.82 -6.54 15.76
N THR A 189 -25.78 -7.33 15.98
CA THR A 189 -25.07 -8.08 14.93
C THR A 189 -25.91 -9.20 14.29
N LEU A 190 -27.09 -9.50 14.85
CA LEU A 190 -28.07 -10.42 14.24
C LEU A 190 -28.68 -9.82 12.97
N VAL A 191 -28.88 -8.49 12.92
CA VAL A 191 -29.46 -7.80 11.77
C VAL A 191 -28.35 -7.42 10.78
N VAL A 192 -27.35 -6.66 11.23
CA VAL A 192 -26.20 -6.27 10.44
C VAL A 192 -24.96 -6.92 11.06
N GLY A 193 -24.30 -7.79 10.33
CA GLY A 193 -23.09 -8.47 10.79
C GLY A 193 -22.01 -7.48 11.26
N ASP A 194 -21.17 -7.91 12.19
CA ASP A 194 -20.05 -7.13 12.68
C ASP A 194 -18.86 -7.20 11.75
N ASP A 195 -18.59 -8.41 11.26
CA ASP A 195 -17.51 -8.66 10.33
C ASP A 195 -17.82 -8.07 8.95
N VAL A 196 -16.88 -7.32 8.42
CA VAL A 196 -16.86 -6.77 7.07
C VAL A 196 -15.68 -7.38 6.34
N ASP A 197 -15.97 -8.21 5.33
CA ASP A 197 -14.98 -8.76 4.43
C ASP A 197 -14.62 -7.70 3.39
N ILE A 198 -13.32 -7.46 3.18
CA ILE A 198 -12.79 -6.46 2.25
C ILE A 198 -11.94 -7.18 1.21
N THR A 199 -12.16 -6.86 -0.06
CA THR A 199 -11.35 -7.37 -1.19
C THR A 199 -10.89 -6.20 -2.04
N ILE A 200 -9.60 -6.15 -2.29
CA ILE A 200 -8.93 -5.09 -3.05
C ILE A 200 -8.21 -5.73 -4.22
N ASN A 201 -8.46 -5.23 -5.43
CA ASN A 201 -7.71 -5.59 -6.62
C ASN A 201 -7.21 -4.30 -7.26
N LEU A 202 -5.91 -4.20 -7.48
CA LEU A 202 -5.30 -3.03 -8.08
C LEU A 202 -4.48 -3.42 -9.29
N GLU A 203 -4.64 -2.66 -10.37
CA GLU A 203 -3.68 -2.57 -11.45
C GLU A 203 -2.91 -1.26 -11.27
N LEU A 204 -1.59 -1.36 -11.29
CA LEU A 204 -0.68 -0.26 -11.00
C LEU A 204 0.26 -0.06 -12.18
N THR A 205 0.60 1.19 -12.48
CA THR A 205 1.61 1.52 -13.50
C THR A 205 2.70 2.40 -12.93
N THR A 206 3.94 2.24 -13.42
CA THR A 206 5.08 3.12 -13.08
C THR A 206 5.95 3.35 -14.31
N LYS A 207 6.66 4.49 -14.36
CA LYS A 207 7.69 4.77 -15.36
C LYS A 207 9.03 4.18 -14.93
N ILE A 208 9.79 3.64 -15.92
CA ILE A 208 11.13 3.06 -15.75
C ILE A 208 12.18 3.84 -16.52
#